data_e6801b87100e550f34a7d4749aec5933
#
_entry.id   e6801b87100e550f34a7d4749aec5933
#
_cell.length_a   1.000
_cell.length_b   1.000
_cell.length_c   1.000
_cell.angle_alpha   90.00
_cell.angle_beta   90.00
_cell.angle_gamma   90.00
#
_symmetry.space_group_name_H-M   'P 1'
#
loop_
_entity.id
_entity.type
_entity.pdbx_description
1 polymer ?
#
loop_
_entity_poly.entity_id
_entity_poly.type
_entity_poly.pdbx_seq_one_letter_code
_entity_poly.pdbx_strand_id
1 'polypeptide(L)'
;MPIQNWKWTTAAITIAAGIAATTPAVAQELEEQLVIATTGGLMGNSLAKYFYEPFAEAKDVEVVPVAIEVPDQWARAEAMTRTGNVEFDIVTATGPDLVARTNMLEKIDCSQLPSVQKFGVADACTPYGVARTTGGMLINYNTDVFKDKAPKTWADFWNVKDFPGPRGLPDTGDRDWWVPVAALLADGVKQTELFPLDLDRAYKKLDEIRPHVAVWWKTGDQVQQIMRNKEVVMTMSYSGRALAVVKEGAPVAMSWDGAIRDTGYMAILKGAPDKNAALAYLDFFYANSEAHVPFMRDVNYATGSKTVYDQLKPEEAKLFATSPENYEKLVKPDFEWIGAHRDELRQRWTAWLTR
;
A
#
# COMPACT_ATOMS: atom_id res chain seq x y z
N MET A 1 -10.89 95.51 25.40
CA MET A 1 -11.17 94.40 24.51
C MET A 1 -10.42 93.15 25.03
N PRO A 2 -11.09 92.14 25.48
CA PRO A 2 -10.44 91.07 26.17
C PRO A 2 -9.91 90.01 25.20
N ILE A 3 -8.74 89.46 25.52
CA ILE A 3 -8.00 88.44 24.85
C ILE A 3 -8.59 87.06 25.30
N GLN A 4 -9.06 86.24 24.35
CA GLN A 4 -9.69 84.97 24.56
C GLN A 4 -8.61 83.89 24.70
N ASN A 5 -8.51 83.28 25.89
CA ASN A 5 -7.60 82.19 26.19
C ASN A 5 -8.14 80.90 25.63
N TRP A 6 -7.43 80.27 24.67
CA TRP A 6 -7.70 78.96 24.12
C TRP A 6 -6.99 77.88 24.96
N LYS A 7 -7.79 77.04 25.62
CA LYS A 7 -7.24 75.90 26.37
C LYS A 7 -7.11 74.69 25.40
N TRP A 8 -5.89 74.24 25.25
CA TRP A 8 -5.59 72.95 24.55
C TRP A 8 -5.78 71.80 25.53
N THR A 9 -6.74 70.89 25.26
CA THR A 9 -6.91 69.63 25.97
C THR A 9 -6.06 68.59 25.25
N THR A 10 -5.02 68.11 25.88
CA THR A 10 -4.19 66.98 25.44
C THR A 10 -4.94 65.69 25.78
N ALA A 11 -5.43 64.98 24.72
CA ALA A 11 -5.95 63.64 24.86
C ALA A 11 -4.78 62.65 24.87
N ALA A 12 -4.57 61.98 26.01
CA ALA A 12 -3.61 60.87 26.13
C ALA A 12 -4.18 59.63 25.48
N ILE A 13 -3.60 59.21 24.36
CA ILE A 13 -3.91 57.91 23.73
C ILE A 13 -3.11 56.84 24.44
N THR A 14 -3.76 56.05 25.27
CA THR A 14 -3.18 54.84 25.88
C THR A 14 -3.18 53.69 24.84
N ILE A 15 -2.01 53.41 24.26
CA ILE A 15 -1.81 52.24 23.43
C ILE A 15 -1.70 51.03 24.35
N ALA A 16 -2.75 50.24 24.46
CA ALA A 16 -2.70 48.94 25.10
C ALA A 16 -1.97 47.96 24.13
N ALA A 17 -0.68 47.71 24.40
CA ALA A 17 0.06 46.65 23.74
C ALA A 17 -0.49 45.28 24.24
N GLY A 18 -1.33 44.66 23.43
CA GLY A 18 -1.76 43.29 23.64
C GLY A 18 -0.57 42.34 23.42
N ILE A 19 0.02 41.87 24.50
CA ILE A 19 0.96 40.73 24.45
C ILE A 19 0.13 39.50 24.13
N ALA A 20 0.15 39.07 22.87
CA ALA A 20 -0.33 37.75 22.50
C ALA A 20 0.60 36.73 23.17
N ALA A 21 0.16 36.15 24.25
CA ALA A 21 0.82 34.99 24.85
C ALA A 21 0.71 33.84 23.85
N THR A 22 1.78 33.62 23.10
CA THR A 22 1.97 32.34 22.37
C THR A 22 2.19 31.28 23.44
N THR A 23 1.15 30.51 23.75
CA THR A 23 1.31 29.28 24.50
C THR A 23 2.27 28.42 23.70
N PRO A 24 3.42 27.98 24.28
CA PRO A 24 4.25 27.00 23.62
C PRO A 24 3.38 25.76 23.37
N ALA A 25 3.35 25.26 22.13
CA ALA A 25 2.82 23.94 21.87
C ALA A 25 3.61 23.00 22.78
N VAL A 26 2.96 22.40 23.76
CA VAL A 26 3.55 21.35 24.58
C VAL A 26 3.88 20.25 23.59
N ALA A 27 5.16 20.01 23.34
CA ALA A 27 5.62 18.85 22.59
C ALA A 27 5.06 17.66 23.35
N GLN A 28 4.20 16.88 22.70
CA GLN A 28 3.62 15.67 23.28
C GLN A 28 4.79 14.72 23.58
N GLU A 29 5.00 14.38 24.84
CA GLU A 29 6.04 13.41 25.20
C GLU A 29 5.75 12.09 24.49
N LEU A 30 6.78 11.50 23.88
CA LEU A 30 6.71 10.19 23.28
C LEU A 30 6.89 9.15 24.39
N GLU A 31 6.25 8.03 24.21
CA GLU A 31 6.49 6.84 25.02
C GLU A 31 7.90 6.29 24.71
N GLU A 32 8.50 5.59 25.68
CA GLU A 32 9.89 5.09 25.59
C GLU A 32 10.03 3.91 24.62
N GLN A 33 8.93 3.23 24.27
CA GLN A 33 8.92 2.04 23.43
C GLN A 33 7.93 2.17 22.29
N LEU A 34 8.13 1.36 21.23
CA LEU A 34 7.21 1.19 20.11
C LEU A 34 7.25 -0.26 19.61
N VAL A 35 6.17 -1.00 19.76
CA VAL A 35 6.07 -2.41 19.35
C VAL A 35 5.40 -2.52 17.98
N ILE A 36 6.14 -3.02 16.98
CA ILE A 36 5.67 -3.12 15.60
C ILE A 36 5.55 -4.58 15.16
N ALA A 37 4.33 -5.06 14.92
CA ALA A 37 4.12 -6.34 14.27
C ALA A 37 4.37 -6.22 12.75
N THR A 38 5.30 -7.01 12.25
CA THR A 38 5.71 -6.96 10.84
C THR A 38 6.11 -8.36 10.35
N THR A 39 6.05 -8.57 9.03
CA THR A 39 6.61 -9.79 8.45
C THR A 39 8.12 -9.81 8.62
N GLY A 40 8.68 -10.98 8.95
CA GLY A 40 10.12 -11.16 9.07
C GLY A 40 10.86 -11.15 7.71
N GLY A 41 12.05 -11.74 7.70
CA GLY A 41 12.85 -11.90 6.50
C GLY A 41 13.33 -10.58 5.90
N LEU A 42 13.44 -10.52 4.57
CA LEU A 42 13.98 -9.35 3.86
C LEU A 42 13.20 -8.07 4.17
N MET A 43 11.87 -8.14 4.22
CA MET A 43 11.02 -6.97 4.50
C MET A 43 11.30 -6.41 5.89
N GLY A 44 11.27 -7.27 6.93
CA GLY A 44 11.52 -6.86 8.31
C GLY A 44 12.93 -6.31 8.50
N ASN A 45 13.93 -6.98 7.95
CA ASN A 45 15.33 -6.53 8.03
C ASN A 45 15.55 -5.18 7.35
N SER A 46 14.94 -4.96 6.19
CA SER A 46 15.04 -3.69 5.48
C SER A 46 14.28 -2.56 6.20
N LEU A 47 13.12 -2.85 6.81
CA LEU A 47 12.42 -1.87 7.64
C LEU A 47 13.26 -1.50 8.87
N ALA A 48 13.87 -2.48 9.54
CA ALA A 48 14.74 -2.23 10.67
C ALA A 48 15.89 -1.30 10.29
N LYS A 49 16.64 -1.67 9.28
CA LYS A 49 17.82 -0.92 8.81
C LYS A 49 17.52 0.52 8.38
N TYR A 50 16.42 0.72 7.65
CA TYR A 50 16.17 2.01 6.99
C TYR A 50 15.21 2.90 7.76
N PHE A 51 14.39 2.35 8.65
CA PHE A 51 13.37 3.13 9.34
C PHE A 51 13.32 2.94 10.85
N TYR A 52 13.42 1.69 11.40
CA TYR A 52 13.29 1.47 12.84
C TYR A 52 14.50 1.98 13.60
N GLU A 53 15.72 1.58 13.21
CA GLU A 53 16.96 2.03 13.82
C GLU A 53 17.15 3.55 13.71
N PRO A 54 16.94 4.21 12.53
CA PRO A 54 17.00 5.66 12.44
C PRO A 54 15.93 6.40 13.24
N PHE A 55 14.73 5.83 13.39
CA PHE A 55 13.69 6.41 14.23
C PHE A 55 14.08 6.32 15.72
N ALA A 56 14.51 5.15 16.15
CA ALA A 56 14.97 4.91 17.53
C ALA A 56 16.07 5.90 17.92
N GLU A 57 17.07 6.09 17.06
CA GLU A 57 18.16 7.05 17.28
C GLU A 57 17.67 8.51 17.30
N ALA A 58 16.78 8.87 16.37
CA ALA A 58 16.32 10.26 16.23
C ALA A 58 15.33 10.70 17.31
N LYS A 59 14.63 9.75 17.94
CA LYS A 59 13.53 10.03 18.90
C LYS A 59 13.77 9.50 20.30
N ASP A 60 14.87 8.77 20.54
CA ASP A 60 15.17 8.11 21.81
C ASP A 60 14.02 7.17 22.25
N VAL A 61 13.52 6.36 21.30
CA VAL A 61 12.42 5.41 21.48
C VAL A 61 12.92 4.02 21.12
N GLU A 62 12.76 3.04 22.01
CA GLU A 62 13.09 1.64 21.71
C GLU A 62 12.07 1.06 20.72
N VAL A 63 12.48 0.71 19.50
CA VAL A 63 11.63 0.02 18.54
C VAL A 63 11.77 -1.48 18.67
N VAL A 64 10.66 -2.17 18.97
CA VAL A 64 10.61 -3.63 19.14
C VAL A 64 9.85 -4.27 17.98
N PRO A 65 10.55 -4.74 16.92
CA PRO A 65 9.89 -5.44 15.84
C PRO A 65 9.51 -6.87 16.25
N VAL A 66 8.25 -7.24 16.05
CA VAL A 66 7.75 -8.59 16.25
C VAL A 66 7.50 -9.24 14.89
N ALA A 67 8.36 -10.22 14.54
CA ALA A 67 8.21 -10.97 13.30
C ALA A 67 7.04 -11.95 13.42
N ILE A 68 5.98 -11.70 12.64
CA ILE A 68 4.74 -12.48 12.67
C ILE A 68 4.08 -12.45 11.28
N GLU A 69 3.51 -13.57 10.86
CA GLU A 69 2.73 -13.62 9.62
C GLU A 69 1.37 -12.91 9.78
N VAL A 70 0.89 -12.30 8.71
CA VAL A 70 -0.31 -11.43 8.76
C VAL A 70 -1.56 -12.14 9.32
N PRO A 71 -1.87 -13.41 8.96
CA PRO A 71 -3.01 -14.12 9.55
C PRO A 71 -2.88 -14.31 11.06
N ASP A 72 -1.69 -14.69 11.54
CA ASP A 72 -1.41 -14.90 12.97
C ASP A 72 -1.41 -13.56 13.73
N GLN A 73 -0.89 -12.50 13.11
CA GLN A 73 -0.96 -11.14 13.64
C GLN A 73 -2.41 -10.73 13.92
N TRP A 74 -3.32 -10.96 12.97
CA TRP A 74 -4.73 -10.60 13.17
C TRP A 74 -5.43 -11.47 14.20
N ALA A 75 -5.15 -12.78 14.26
CA ALA A 75 -5.69 -13.65 15.30
C ALA A 75 -5.24 -13.19 16.70
N ARG A 76 -3.97 -12.77 16.82
CA ARG A 76 -3.44 -12.23 18.09
C ARG A 76 -4.05 -10.87 18.43
N ALA A 77 -4.18 -9.96 17.44
CA ALA A 77 -4.84 -8.66 17.63
C ALA A 77 -6.31 -8.79 18.07
N GLU A 78 -7.04 -9.77 17.53
CA GLU A 78 -8.42 -10.09 17.99
C GLU A 78 -8.45 -10.55 19.46
N ALA A 79 -7.47 -11.38 19.86
CA ALA A 79 -7.36 -11.81 21.27
C ALA A 79 -7.02 -10.62 22.19
N MET A 80 -6.09 -9.75 21.80
CA MET A 80 -5.72 -8.53 22.51
C MET A 80 -6.92 -7.59 22.69
N THR A 81 -7.66 -7.33 21.61
CA THR A 81 -8.87 -6.49 21.67
C THR A 81 -9.92 -7.05 22.62
N ARG A 82 -10.11 -8.38 22.65
CA ARG A 82 -11.09 -9.04 23.53
C ARG A 82 -10.69 -8.99 25.00
N THR A 83 -9.39 -9.09 25.31
CA THR A 83 -8.88 -9.09 26.69
C THR A 83 -8.59 -7.68 27.21
N GLY A 84 -8.49 -6.68 26.33
CA GLY A 84 -8.05 -5.33 26.66
C GLY A 84 -6.55 -5.21 26.92
N ASN A 85 -5.76 -6.27 26.69
CA ASN A 85 -4.30 -6.28 26.83
C ASN A 85 -3.67 -6.17 25.44
N VAL A 86 -3.40 -4.95 24.99
CA VAL A 86 -2.81 -4.65 23.68
C VAL A 86 -1.30 -4.63 23.82
N GLU A 87 -0.60 -5.48 23.05
CA GLU A 87 0.86 -5.65 23.08
C GLU A 87 1.54 -5.10 21.81
N PHE A 88 0.78 -4.80 20.77
CA PHE A 88 1.29 -4.20 19.54
C PHE A 88 0.75 -2.79 19.39
N ASP A 89 1.60 -1.85 19.00
CA ASP A 89 1.17 -0.50 18.64
C ASP A 89 0.81 -0.43 17.17
N ILE A 90 1.72 -0.90 16.32
CA ILE A 90 1.55 -0.88 14.86
C ILE A 90 1.44 -2.31 14.33
N VAL A 91 0.50 -2.50 13.41
CA VAL A 91 0.30 -3.75 12.67
C VAL A 91 0.37 -3.51 11.17
N THR A 92 0.73 -4.56 10.44
CA THR A 92 0.66 -4.57 8.97
C THR A 92 -0.79 -4.84 8.54
N ALA A 93 -1.33 -4.01 7.64
CA ALA A 93 -2.67 -4.12 7.11
C ALA A 93 -2.70 -4.04 5.59
N THR A 94 -3.74 -4.61 4.98
CA THR A 94 -4.12 -4.39 3.59
C THR A 94 -5.30 -3.43 3.51
N GLY A 95 -5.63 -2.93 2.31
CA GLY A 95 -6.80 -2.06 2.15
C GLY A 95 -8.10 -2.68 2.67
N PRO A 96 -8.45 -3.93 2.34
CA PRO A 96 -9.60 -4.61 2.92
C PRO A 96 -9.55 -4.75 4.45
N ASP A 97 -8.38 -4.93 5.06
CA ASP A 97 -8.26 -4.99 6.52
C ASP A 97 -8.63 -3.66 7.17
N LEU A 98 -8.21 -2.54 6.57
CA LEU A 98 -8.54 -1.20 7.09
C LEU A 98 -10.04 -0.92 7.13
N VAL A 99 -10.82 -1.56 6.28
CA VAL A 99 -12.27 -1.44 6.25
C VAL A 99 -12.94 -2.45 7.17
N ALA A 100 -12.53 -3.72 7.07
CA ALA A 100 -13.16 -4.81 7.80
C ALA A 100 -12.88 -4.80 9.31
N ARG A 101 -11.81 -4.11 9.76
CA ARG A 101 -11.29 -4.18 11.12
C ARG A 101 -11.28 -2.83 11.85
N THR A 102 -12.13 -1.89 11.44
CA THR A 102 -12.22 -0.54 12.02
C THR A 102 -12.49 -0.54 13.53
N ASN A 103 -13.15 -1.59 14.06
CA ASN A 103 -13.39 -1.77 15.49
C ASN A 103 -12.11 -2.08 16.28
N MET A 104 -11.06 -2.56 15.62
CA MET A 104 -9.76 -2.93 16.21
C MET A 104 -8.67 -1.89 15.93
N LEU A 105 -8.93 -0.91 15.07
CA LEU A 105 -7.96 0.07 14.64
C LEU A 105 -8.23 1.44 15.25
N GLU A 106 -7.15 2.14 15.56
CA GLU A 106 -7.20 3.54 15.97
C GLU A 106 -7.45 4.43 14.75
N LYS A 107 -8.33 5.40 14.92
CA LYS A 107 -8.57 6.39 13.86
C LYS A 107 -7.42 7.39 13.81
N ILE A 108 -6.83 7.55 12.64
CA ILE A 108 -5.72 8.46 12.37
C ILE A 108 -6.28 9.78 11.82
N ASP A 109 -5.92 10.88 12.46
CA ASP A 109 -6.11 12.20 11.89
C ASP A 109 -4.88 12.54 11.01
N CYS A 110 -5.07 12.44 9.70
CA CYS A 110 -4.01 12.69 8.73
C CYS A 110 -3.42 14.13 8.82
N SER A 111 -4.13 15.09 9.41
CA SER A 111 -3.61 16.45 9.62
C SER A 111 -2.48 16.51 10.64
N GLN A 112 -2.37 15.51 11.50
CA GLN A 112 -1.30 15.35 12.48
C GLN A 112 -0.01 14.72 11.89
N LEU A 113 -0.01 14.34 10.62
CA LEU A 113 1.10 13.70 9.92
C LEU A 113 1.60 14.59 8.77
N PRO A 114 2.26 15.71 9.06
CA PRO A 114 2.66 16.71 8.06
C PRO A 114 3.62 16.17 7.00
N SER A 115 4.49 15.22 7.36
CA SER A 115 5.43 14.60 6.42
C SER A 115 4.71 13.66 5.45
N VAL A 116 3.72 12.90 5.94
CA VAL A 116 2.87 12.07 5.09
C VAL A 116 2.10 12.92 4.08
N GLN A 117 1.51 14.05 4.54
CA GLN A 117 0.80 14.96 3.65
C GLN A 117 1.71 15.61 2.60
N LYS A 118 2.89 16.03 3.01
CA LYS A 118 3.85 16.72 2.15
C LYS A 118 4.48 15.80 1.12
N PHE A 119 4.92 14.63 1.54
CA PHE A 119 5.77 13.74 0.76
C PHE A 119 5.03 12.50 0.23
N GLY A 120 3.86 12.18 0.76
CA GLY A 120 3.06 11.04 0.32
C GLY A 120 2.34 11.25 -1.00
N VAL A 121 2.05 10.14 -1.70
CA VAL A 121 1.06 10.14 -2.79
C VAL A 121 -0.32 10.51 -2.25
N ALA A 122 -1.26 10.85 -3.13
CA ALA A 122 -2.55 11.45 -2.73
C ALA A 122 -3.34 10.67 -1.67
N ASP A 123 -3.22 9.35 -1.64
CA ASP A 123 -3.92 8.46 -0.71
C ASP A 123 -2.94 7.68 0.21
N ALA A 124 -1.79 8.28 0.50
CA ALA A 124 -0.81 7.71 1.43
C ALA A 124 -1.34 7.62 2.87
N CYS A 125 -2.22 8.51 3.28
CA CYS A 125 -2.91 8.46 4.57
C CYS A 125 -4.40 8.20 4.37
N THR A 126 -4.93 7.27 5.16
CA THR A 126 -6.34 6.93 5.28
C THR A 126 -6.79 7.08 6.74
N PRO A 127 -8.10 7.07 7.03
CA PRO A 127 -8.57 7.15 8.41
C PRO A 127 -8.06 6.05 9.36
N TYR A 128 -7.52 4.96 8.85
CA TYR A 128 -7.09 3.81 9.67
C TYR A 128 -5.71 3.27 9.32
N GLY A 129 -4.96 3.91 8.42
CA GLY A 129 -3.63 3.45 8.08
C GLY A 129 -2.85 4.41 7.20
N VAL A 130 -1.54 4.29 7.26
CA VAL A 130 -0.58 5.01 6.43
C VAL A 130 0.13 4.04 5.50
N ALA A 131 0.18 4.35 4.21
CA ALA A 131 0.79 3.49 3.20
C ALA A 131 2.29 3.31 3.49
N ARG A 132 2.71 2.04 3.56
CA ARG A 132 4.12 1.65 3.70
C ARG A 132 4.73 1.32 2.36
N THR A 133 4.10 0.37 1.66
CA THR A 133 4.55 -0.12 0.37
C THR A 133 3.38 -0.16 -0.61
N THR A 134 3.66 0.14 -1.87
CA THR A 134 2.68 0.04 -2.94
C THR A 134 3.28 -0.77 -4.09
N GLY A 135 2.53 -1.75 -4.53
CA GLY A 135 2.81 -2.58 -5.70
C GLY A 135 1.59 -2.67 -6.61
N GLY A 136 1.62 -3.64 -7.48
CA GLY A 136 0.48 -4.01 -8.32
C GLY A 136 0.41 -5.51 -8.53
N MET A 137 -0.81 -6.02 -8.63
CA MET A 137 -1.10 -7.29 -9.28
C MET A 137 -1.21 -7.02 -10.77
N LEU A 138 -0.25 -7.52 -11.54
CA LEU A 138 -0.07 -7.10 -12.92
C LEU A 138 0.31 -8.28 -13.83
N ILE A 139 0.27 -8.03 -15.14
CA ILE A 139 0.68 -8.99 -16.15
C ILE A 139 2.20 -9.03 -16.18
N ASN A 140 2.74 -10.24 -16.04
CA ASN A 140 4.13 -10.56 -16.33
C ASN A 140 4.17 -11.49 -17.52
N TYR A 141 5.12 -11.27 -18.40
CA TYR A 141 5.23 -12.07 -19.61
C TYR A 141 6.68 -12.41 -19.96
N ASN A 142 6.86 -13.53 -20.66
CA ASN A 142 8.15 -13.99 -21.13
C ASN A 142 8.57 -13.21 -22.39
N THR A 143 9.66 -12.45 -22.32
CA THR A 143 10.18 -11.65 -23.42
C THR A 143 10.83 -12.46 -24.52
N ASP A 144 11.26 -13.69 -24.28
CA ASP A 144 11.75 -14.60 -25.31
C ASP A 144 10.62 -15.08 -26.24
N VAL A 145 9.39 -15.17 -25.69
CA VAL A 145 8.20 -15.60 -26.44
C VAL A 145 7.55 -14.42 -27.16
N PHE A 146 7.43 -13.27 -26.50
CA PHE A 146 6.75 -12.10 -27.04
C PHE A 146 7.73 -10.99 -27.44
N LYS A 147 8.69 -11.32 -28.33
CA LYS A 147 9.75 -10.40 -28.79
C LYS A 147 9.22 -9.23 -29.61
N ASP A 148 8.30 -9.51 -30.52
CA ASP A 148 7.83 -8.56 -31.53
C ASP A 148 6.55 -7.83 -31.09
N LYS A 149 5.75 -8.43 -30.23
CA LYS A 149 4.47 -7.92 -29.78
C LYS A 149 4.29 -8.19 -28.28
N ALA A 150 4.62 -7.22 -27.45
CA ALA A 150 4.44 -7.33 -26.00
C ALA A 150 2.96 -7.24 -25.62
N PRO A 151 2.42 -8.16 -24.79
CA PRO A 151 1.11 -8.01 -24.20
C PRO A 151 1.08 -6.82 -23.22
N LYS A 152 0.02 -6.01 -23.25
CA LYS A 152 -0.08 -4.79 -22.44
C LYS A 152 -1.26 -4.80 -21.50
N THR A 153 -2.39 -5.32 -21.94
CA THR A 153 -3.68 -5.20 -21.26
C THR A 153 -4.21 -6.57 -20.83
N TRP A 154 -5.20 -6.57 -19.94
CA TRP A 154 -5.89 -7.82 -19.58
C TRP A 154 -6.60 -8.44 -20.77
N ALA A 155 -7.07 -7.65 -21.75
CA ALA A 155 -7.60 -8.19 -23.01
C ALA A 155 -6.52 -9.00 -23.76
N ASP A 156 -5.26 -8.54 -23.78
CA ASP A 156 -4.15 -9.31 -24.37
C ASP A 156 -3.88 -10.62 -23.61
N PHE A 157 -4.01 -10.59 -22.28
CA PHE A 157 -3.84 -11.78 -21.45
C PHE A 157 -4.89 -12.86 -21.78
N TRP A 158 -6.14 -12.47 -22.09
CA TRP A 158 -7.23 -13.36 -22.51
C TRP A 158 -7.14 -13.76 -23.99
N ASN A 159 -6.45 -12.98 -24.83
CA ASN A 159 -6.34 -13.24 -26.26
C ASN A 159 -5.29 -14.32 -26.55
N VAL A 160 -5.67 -15.59 -26.35
CA VAL A 160 -4.80 -16.75 -26.57
C VAL A 160 -4.49 -17.02 -28.05
N LYS A 161 -5.22 -16.39 -28.96
CA LYS A 161 -4.97 -16.50 -30.41
C LYS A 161 -3.74 -15.68 -30.82
N ASP A 162 -3.68 -14.42 -30.41
CA ASP A 162 -2.57 -13.52 -30.75
C ASP A 162 -1.38 -13.67 -29.79
N PHE A 163 -1.65 -14.10 -28.56
CA PHE A 163 -0.66 -14.36 -27.51
C PHE A 163 -0.77 -15.81 -27.02
N PRO A 164 -0.32 -16.80 -27.81
CA PRO A 164 -0.47 -18.21 -27.49
C PRO A 164 0.42 -18.64 -26.32
N GLY A 165 0.00 -19.72 -25.64
CA GLY A 165 0.75 -20.42 -24.60
C GLY A 165 0.08 -20.40 -23.21
N PRO A 166 0.67 -21.11 -22.23
CA PRO A 166 0.07 -21.33 -20.92
C PRO A 166 0.08 -20.06 -20.05
N ARG A 167 -0.99 -19.92 -19.23
CA ARG A 167 -1.18 -18.84 -18.27
C ARG A 167 -0.99 -19.29 -16.83
N GLY A 168 -0.59 -18.35 -15.96
CA GLY A 168 -0.60 -18.49 -14.52
C GLY A 168 -1.54 -17.47 -13.88
N LEU A 169 -2.36 -17.89 -12.93
CA LEU A 169 -3.24 -17.01 -12.15
C LEU A 169 -3.15 -17.35 -10.66
N PRO A 170 -3.43 -16.39 -9.75
CA PRO A 170 -3.41 -16.63 -8.32
C PRO A 170 -4.62 -17.44 -7.84
N ASP A 171 -4.37 -18.30 -6.84
CA ASP A 171 -5.35 -18.94 -5.96
C ASP A 171 -4.80 -18.87 -4.53
N THR A 172 -4.75 -17.67 -3.95
CA THR A 172 -4.15 -17.42 -2.64
C THR A 172 -5.10 -17.60 -1.47
N GLY A 173 -6.41 -17.74 -1.75
CA GLY A 173 -7.45 -18.00 -0.77
C GLY A 173 -7.89 -16.82 0.08
N ASP A 174 -7.22 -15.67 -0.01
CA ASP A 174 -7.52 -14.45 0.77
C ASP A 174 -7.80 -13.21 -0.07
N ARG A 175 -7.52 -13.28 -1.38
CA ARG A 175 -7.63 -12.15 -2.31
C ARG A 175 -8.32 -12.54 -3.61
N ASP A 176 -9.44 -13.20 -3.47
CA ASP A 176 -10.23 -13.82 -4.54
C ASP A 176 -10.88 -12.79 -5.48
N TRP A 177 -10.73 -11.51 -5.21
CA TRP A 177 -11.27 -10.42 -6.01
C TRP A 177 -10.35 -9.94 -7.15
N TRP A 178 -9.04 -10.21 -7.09
CA TRP A 178 -8.10 -9.75 -8.13
C TRP A 178 -8.41 -10.34 -9.51
N VAL A 179 -8.65 -11.63 -9.57
CA VAL A 179 -8.87 -12.34 -10.84
C VAL A 179 -10.20 -11.93 -11.48
N PRO A 180 -11.32 -11.83 -10.74
CA PRO A 180 -12.56 -11.20 -11.25
C PRO A 180 -12.40 -9.78 -11.77
N VAL A 181 -11.62 -8.93 -11.10
CA VAL A 181 -11.31 -7.56 -11.59
C VAL A 181 -10.58 -7.62 -12.93
N ALA A 182 -9.55 -8.45 -13.04
CA ALA A 182 -8.81 -8.65 -14.29
C ALA A 182 -9.70 -9.17 -15.42
N ALA A 183 -10.63 -10.08 -15.11
CA ALA A 183 -11.60 -10.62 -16.07
C ALA A 183 -12.55 -9.54 -16.60
N LEU A 184 -13.07 -8.66 -15.74
CA LEU A 184 -13.91 -7.54 -16.14
C LEU A 184 -13.17 -6.54 -17.03
N LEU A 185 -11.91 -6.23 -16.70
CA LEU A 185 -11.05 -5.40 -17.55
C LEU A 185 -10.79 -6.07 -18.90
N ALA A 186 -10.55 -7.38 -18.93
CA ALA A 186 -10.39 -8.14 -20.17
C ALA A 186 -11.67 -8.14 -21.03
N ASP A 187 -12.83 -8.04 -20.40
CA ASP A 187 -14.14 -7.96 -21.06
C ASP A 187 -14.55 -6.52 -21.42
N GLY A 188 -13.62 -5.56 -21.27
CA GLY A 188 -13.78 -4.18 -21.70
C GLY A 188 -14.51 -3.26 -20.72
N VAL A 189 -14.70 -3.67 -19.46
CA VAL A 189 -15.22 -2.79 -18.41
C VAL A 189 -14.15 -1.72 -18.11
N LYS A 190 -14.56 -0.46 -18.12
CA LYS A 190 -13.63 0.63 -17.80
C LYS A 190 -13.27 0.61 -16.32
N GLN A 191 -12.06 1.05 -15.98
CA GLN A 191 -11.59 1.11 -14.58
C GLN A 191 -12.53 1.89 -13.66
N THR A 192 -13.14 2.95 -14.16
CA THR A 192 -14.11 3.80 -13.43
C THR A 192 -15.50 3.16 -13.23
N GLU A 193 -15.76 2.04 -13.90
CA GLU A 193 -17.06 1.34 -13.90
C GLU A 193 -16.95 -0.07 -13.28
N LEU A 194 -15.80 -0.42 -12.69
CA LEU A 194 -15.54 -1.76 -12.16
C LEU A 194 -16.38 -2.09 -10.92
N PHE A 195 -16.57 -1.12 -10.04
CA PHE A 195 -17.29 -1.34 -8.77
C PHE A 195 -18.68 -0.72 -8.78
N PRO A 196 -19.71 -1.44 -8.29
CA PRO A 196 -19.67 -2.81 -7.78
C PRO A 196 -19.30 -3.84 -8.84
N LEU A 197 -18.54 -4.91 -8.47
CA LEU A 197 -18.15 -5.94 -9.44
C LEU A 197 -19.36 -6.73 -9.94
N ASP A 198 -19.53 -6.81 -11.26
CA ASP A 198 -20.44 -7.79 -11.89
C ASP A 198 -19.78 -9.17 -11.87
N LEU A 199 -20.01 -9.90 -10.79
CA LEU A 199 -19.39 -11.21 -10.59
C LEU A 199 -19.87 -12.26 -11.62
N ASP A 200 -21.11 -12.19 -12.08
CA ASP A 200 -21.63 -13.13 -13.09
C ASP A 200 -20.91 -12.95 -14.43
N ARG A 201 -20.73 -11.70 -14.83
CA ARG A 201 -19.95 -11.33 -16.02
C ARG A 201 -18.48 -11.72 -15.87
N ALA A 202 -17.89 -11.47 -14.70
CA ALA A 202 -16.50 -11.81 -14.41
C ALA A 202 -16.26 -13.31 -14.53
N TYR A 203 -17.09 -14.14 -13.90
CA TYR A 203 -16.94 -15.60 -13.94
C TYR A 203 -17.23 -16.20 -15.32
N LYS A 204 -18.17 -15.63 -16.07
CA LYS A 204 -18.37 -16.00 -17.48
C LYS A 204 -17.10 -15.73 -18.32
N LYS A 205 -16.45 -14.59 -18.07
CA LYS A 205 -15.19 -14.25 -18.74
C LYS A 205 -14.04 -15.15 -18.29
N LEU A 206 -14.02 -15.56 -17.04
CA LEU A 206 -13.04 -16.51 -16.50
C LEU A 206 -13.18 -17.90 -17.12
N ASP A 207 -14.39 -18.35 -17.47
CA ASP A 207 -14.60 -19.63 -18.16
C ASP A 207 -13.86 -19.69 -19.51
N GLU A 208 -13.67 -18.54 -20.20
CA GLU A 208 -12.94 -18.48 -21.47
C GLU A 208 -11.45 -18.75 -21.30
N ILE A 209 -10.80 -18.23 -20.24
CA ILE A 209 -9.36 -18.37 -20.02
C ILE A 209 -8.98 -19.65 -19.27
N ARG A 210 -9.92 -20.21 -18.50
CA ARG A 210 -9.69 -21.37 -17.64
C ARG A 210 -8.95 -22.55 -18.32
N PRO A 211 -9.30 -22.96 -19.56
CA PRO A 211 -8.61 -24.06 -20.26
C PRO A 211 -7.13 -23.76 -20.56
N HIS A 212 -6.73 -22.50 -20.51
CA HIS A 212 -5.39 -22.02 -20.83
C HIS A 212 -4.55 -21.72 -19.57
N VAL A 213 -5.12 -21.83 -18.37
CA VAL A 213 -4.42 -21.67 -17.11
C VAL A 213 -3.75 -22.98 -16.72
N ALA A 214 -2.44 -23.02 -16.89
CA ALA A 214 -1.64 -24.20 -16.54
C ALA A 214 -1.32 -24.25 -15.03
N VAL A 215 -1.21 -23.09 -14.37
CA VAL A 215 -0.84 -23.02 -12.97
C VAL A 215 -1.72 -22.04 -12.22
N TRP A 216 -2.39 -22.54 -11.17
CA TRP A 216 -3.04 -21.74 -10.13
C TRP A 216 -2.09 -21.65 -8.94
N TRP A 217 -1.30 -20.57 -8.91
CA TRP A 217 -0.26 -20.43 -7.90
C TRP A 217 -0.82 -19.90 -6.57
N LYS A 218 -0.26 -20.39 -5.45
CA LYS A 218 -0.74 -20.08 -4.10
C LYS A 218 0.17 -19.16 -3.31
N THR A 219 1.45 -19.10 -3.66
CA THR A 219 2.44 -18.31 -2.93
C THR A 219 3.28 -17.46 -3.85
N GLY A 220 3.85 -16.36 -3.31
CA GLY A 220 4.78 -15.51 -4.05
C GLY A 220 6.03 -16.26 -4.52
N ASP A 221 6.50 -17.25 -3.77
CA ASP A 221 7.66 -18.05 -4.16
C ASP A 221 7.32 -19.00 -5.31
N GLN A 222 6.12 -19.59 -5.28
CA GLN A 222 5.65 -20.42 -6.39
C GLN A 222 5.56 -19.62 -7.69
N VAL A 223 4.98 -18.41 -7.67
CA VAL A 223 4.88 -17.61 -8.89
C VAL A 223 6.24 -17.17 -9.42
N GLN A 224 7.22 -16.91 -8.56
CA GLN A 224 8.60 -16.68 -9.00
C GLN A 224 9.20 -17.92 -9.67
N GLN A 225 8.95 -19.11 -9.08
CA GLN A 225 9.47 -20.36 -9.63
C GLN A 225 8.92 -20.66 -11.02
N ILE A 226 7.61 -20.51 -11.25
CA ILE A 226 7.02 -20.75 -12.58
C ILE A 226 7.51 -19.75 -13.63
N MET A 227 7.85 -18.52 -13.24
CA MET A 227 8.48 -17.53 -14.13
C MET A 227 9.93 -17.92 -14.47
N ARG A 228 10.74 -18.31 -13.47
CA ARG A 228 12.12 -18.78 -13.68
C ARG A 228 12.17 -20.01 -14.58
N ASN A 229 11.30 -20.98 -14.35
CA ASN A 229 11.23 -22.23 -15.09
C ASN A 229 10.56 -22.07 -16.47
N LYS A 230 10.01 -20.89 -16.80
CA LYS A 230 9.25 -20.65 -18.04
C LYS A 230 8.05 -21.61 -18.21
N GLU A 231 7.44 -22.02 -17.10
CA GLU A 231 6.27 -22.92 -17.11
C GLU A 231 5.03 -22.25 -17.70
N VAL A 232 4.98 -20.92 -17.64
CA VAL A 232 3.94 -20.08 -18.24
C VAL A 232 4.56 -18.99 -19.09
N VAL A 233 3.83 -18.55 -20.12
CA VAL A 233 4.30 -17.42 -20.96
C VAL A 233 3.77 -16.08 -20.45
N MET A 234 2.67 -16.09 -19.71
CA MET A 234 2.14 -14.95 -18.98
C MET A 234 1.59 -15.38 -17.63
N THR A 235 1.73 -14.53 -16.64
CA THR A 235 1.08 -14.72 -15.33
C THR A 235 0.64 -13.39 -14.74
N MET A 236 -0.48 -13.41 -14.00
CA MET A 236 -0.75 -12.37 -13.01
C MET A 236 0.18 -12.60 -11.82
N SER A 237 0.91 -11.59 -11.36
CA SER A 237 1.65 -11.68 -10.11
C SER A 237 1.90 -10.33 -9.45
N TYR A 238 2.39 -10.36 -8.23
CA TYR A 238 2.88 -9.18 -7.51
C TYR A 238 4.08 -8.55 -8.26
N SER A 239 4.05 -7.24 -8.44
CA SER A 239 5.11 -6.49 -9.11
C SER A 239 6.49 -6.70 -8.47
N GLY A 240 6.58 -6.73 -7.14
CA GLY A 240 7.86 -6.95 -6.44
C GLY A 240 8.42 -8.36 -6.65
N ARG A 241 7.55 -9.37 -6.77
CA ARG A 241 7.97 -10.75 -7.08
C ARG A 241 8.49 -10.85 -8.51
N ALA A 242 7.82 -10.20 -9.45
CA ALA A 242 8.27 -10.12 -10.83
C ALA A 242 9.60 -9.37 -10.97
N LEU A 243 9.72 -8.23 -10.29
CA LEU A 243 10.95 -7.43 -10.32
C LEU A 243 12.16 -8.19 -9.76
N ALA A 244 11.96 -9.01 -8.73
CA ALA A 244 13.02 -9.88 -8.21
C ALA A 244 13.52 -10.85 -9.30
N VAL A 245 12.62 -11.50 -10.02
CA VAL A 245 12.95 -12.43 -11.11
C VAL A 245 13.62 -11.71 -12.30
N VAL A 246 13.19 -10.49 -12.62
CA VAL A 246 13.84 -9.64 -13.63
C VAL A 246 15.26 -9.28 -13.24
N LYS A 247 15.50 -8.91 -11.97
CA LYS A 247 16.85 -8.59 -11.46
C LYS A 247 17.80 -9.79 -11.47
N GLU A 248 17.28 -11.00 -11.39
CA GLU A 248 18.04 -12.24 -11.55
C GLU A 248 18.41 -12.54 -13.02
N GLY A 249 17.94 -11.72 -13.96
CA GLY A 249 18.25 -11.86 -15.39
C GLY A 249 17.29 -12.78 -16.16
N ALA A 250 16.15 -13.17 -15.57
CA ALA A 250 15.15 -13.93 -16.31
C ALA A 250 14.49 -13.07 -17.42
N PRO A 251 14.09 -13.66 -18.53
CA PRO A 251 13.45 -12.96 -19.64
C PRO A 251 11.98 -12.65 -19.33
N VAL A 252 11.76 -11.82 -18.33
CA VAL A 252 10.42 -11.43 -17.83
C VAL A 252 10.29 -9.91 -17.92
N ALA A 253 9.15 -9.44 -18.40
CA ALA A 253 8.76 -8.03 -18.34
C ALA A 253 7.38 -7.88 -17.71
N MET A 254 7.11 -6.67 -17.23
CA MET A 254 5.88 -6.28 -16.54
C MET A 254 5.06 -5.31 -17.39
N SER A 255 3.73 -5.44 -17.37
CA SER A 255 2.83 -4.41 -17.89
C SER A 255 2.06 -3.75 -16.76
N TRP A 256 2.12 -2.43 -16.70
CA TRP A 256 1.42 -1.61 -15.72
C TRP A 256 0.01 -1.19 -16.16
N ASP A 257 -0.36 -1.42 -17.42
CA ASP A 257 -1.64 -1.00 -17.97
C ASP A 257 -2.78 -1.85 -17.34
N GLY A 258 -3.56 -1.23 -16.48
CA GLY A 258 -4.61 -1.90 -15.72
C GLY A 258 -4.10 -2.78 -14.57
N ALA A 259 -2.86 -2.58 -14.13
CA ALA A 259 -2.36 -3.24 -12.92
C ALA A 259 -3.24 -2.90 -11.71
N ILE A 260 -3.61 -3.90 -10.92
CA ILE A 260 -4.50 -3.72 -9.78
C ILE A 260 -3.65 -3.31 -8.59
N ARG A 261 -3.90 -2.13 -8.03
CA ARG A 261 -3.11 -1.58 -6.92
C ARG A 261 -3.19 -2.48 -5.69
N ASP A 262 -2.01 -2.81 -5.16
CA ASP A 262 -1.84 -3.53 -3.91
C ASP A 262 -0.97 -2.71 -2.96
N THR A 263 -1.58 -2.18 -1.91
CA THR A 263 -0.92 -1.32 -0.93
C THR A 263 -0.91 -2.00 0.42
N GLY A 264 0.29 -2.12 1.00
CA GLY A 264 0.49 -2.48 2.39
C GLY A 264 0.50 -1.22 3.25
N TYR A 265 -0.24 -1.26 4.35
CA TYR A 265 -0.40 -0.16 5.29
C TYR A 265 0.21 -0.49 6.65
N MET A 266 0.59 0.55 7.37
CA MET A 266 0.85 0.55 8.79
C MET A 266 -0.41 1.09 9.47
N ALA A 267 -0.99 0.33 10.39
CA ALA A 267 -2.19 0.71 11.13
C ALA A 267 -1.91 0.64 12.63
N ILE A 268 -2.48 1.56 13.41
CA ILE A 268 -2.34 1.57 14.87
C ILE A 268 -3.48 0.76 15.46
N LEU A 269 -3.18 -0.18 16.37
CA LEU A 269 -4.22 -0.91 17.09
C LEU A 269 -4.94 0.00 18.08
N LYS A 270 -6.24 -0.20 18.21
CA LYS A 270 -7.04 0.50 19.19
C LYS A 270 -6.63 0.10 20.60
N GLY A 271 -6.31 1.08 21.43
CA GLY A 271 -5.77 0.85 22.76
C GLY A 271 -4.27 0.53 22.78
N ALA A 272 -3.55 0.80 21.70
CA ALA A 272 -2.09 0.76 21.65
C ALA A 272 -1.50 1.56 22.82
N PRO A 273 -0.60 0.96 23.64
CA PRO A 273 0.00 1.66 24.79
C PRO A 273 0.86 2.85 24.35
N ASP A 274 1.57 2.73 23.24
CA ASP A 274 2.60 3.68 22.80
C ASP A 274 2.12 4.47 21.54
N LYS A 275 0.90 5.01 21.64
CA LYS A 275 0.19 5.65 20.52
C LYS A 275 0.92 6.87 19.96
N ASN A 276 1.54 7.70 20.84
CA ASN A 276 2.23 8.91 20.39
C ASN A 276 3.51 8.55 19.64
N ALA A 277 4.26 7.56 20.13
CA ALA A 277 5.42 7.02 19.43
C ALA A 277 5.01 6.39 18.09
N ALA A 278 3.86 5.69 18.04
CA ALA A 278 3.32 5.15 16.79
C ALA A 278 3.00 6.24 15.76
N LEU A 279 2.30 7.31 16.14
CA LEU A 279 2.01 8.44 15.25
C LEU A 279 3.29 9.14 14.79
N ALA A 280 4.24 9.36 15.70
CA ALA A 280 5.53 9.96 15.38
C ALA A 280 6.32 9.09 14.39
N TYR A 281 6.27 7.76 14.53
CA TYR A 281 6.89 6.84 13.58
C TYR A 281 6.24 6.89 12.19
N LEU A 282 4.91 6.92 12.11
CA LEU A 282 4.20 7.03 10.83
C LEU A 282 4.60 8.29 10.06
N ASP A 283 4.75 9.42 10.75
CA ASP A 283 5.20 10.67 10.12
C ASP A 283 6.69 10.63 9.76
N PHE A 284 7.53 10.09 10.68
CA PHE A 284 8.97 9.92 10.46
C PHE A 284 9.27 9.05 9.24
N PHE A 285 8.49 7.98 9.01
CA PHE A 285 8.65 7.12 7.84
C PHE A 285 8.69 7.95 6.55
N TYR A 286 7.84 8.96 6.41
CA TYR A 286 7.82 9.85 5.24
C TYR A 286 8.84 11.00 5.32
N ALA A 287 9.17 11.46 6.52
CA ALA A 287 10.18 12.51 6.73
C ALA A 287 11.59 12.03 6.34
N ASN A 288 11.89 10.75 6.54
CA ASN A 288 13.18 10.14 6.21
C ASN A 288 13.29 9.81 4.70
N SER A 289 13.33 10.86 3.88
CA SER A 289 13.24 10.76 2.42
C SER A 289 14.40 9.97 1.78
N GLU A 290 15.58 9.94 2.40
CA GLU A 290 16.77 9.25 1.87
C GLU A 290 16.68 7.72 2.04
N ALA A 291 15.89 7.25 2.99
CA ALA A 291 15.72 5.84 3.29
C ALA A 291 14.88 5.09 2.23
N HIS A 292 13.99 5.78 1.54
CA HIS A 292 13.01 5.12 0.68
C HIS A 292 13.64 4.42 -0.53
N VAL A 293 14.57 5.07 -1.24
CA VAL A 293 15.17 4.49 -2.46
C VAL A 293 15.96 3.21 -2.15
N PRO A 294 16.91 3.19 -1.17
CA PRO A 294 17.59 1.95 -0.84
C PRO A 294 16.63 0.86 -0.31
N PHE A 295 15.62 1.23 0.48
CA PHE A 295 14.57 0.30 0.91
C PHE A 295 13.83 -0.31 -0.29
N MET A 296 13.36 0.51 -1.25
CA MET A 296 12.65 0.05 -2.44
C MET A 296 13.51 -0.91 -3.29
N ARG A 297 14.82 -0.65 -3.37
CA ARG A 297 15.76 -1.53 -4.08
C ARG A 297 15.92 -2.89 -3.41
N ASP A 298 15.93 -2.92 -2.09
CA ASP A 298 16.04 -4.17 -1.32
C ASP A 298 14.75 -4.99 -1.43
N VAL A 299 13.59 -4.38 -1.19
CA VAL A 299 12.31 -5.12 -1.10
C VAL A 299 11.59 -5.26 -2.44
N ASN A 300 12.02 -4.57 -3.50
CA ASN A 300 11.40 -4.55 -4.84
C ASN A 300 9.97 -3.99 -4.88
N TYR A 301 9.56 -3.20 -3.90
CA TYR A 301 8.27 -2.50 -3.86
C TYR A 301 8.49 -1.00 -3.73
N ALA A 302 7.60 -0.22 -4.33
CA ALA A 302 7.57 1.21 -4.09
C ALA A 302 7.11 1.50 -2.65
N THR A 303 7.52 2.65 -2.11
CA THR A 303 6.85 3.25 -0.95
C THR A 303 5.78 4.22 -1.40
N GLY A 304 4.97 4.71 -0.47
CA GLY A 304 4.01 5.79 -0.74
C GLY A 304 4.64 7.17 -0.90
N SER A 305 5.97 7.31 -0.81
CA SER A 305 6.64 8.60 -0.95
C SER A 305 6.81 8.98 -2.42
N LYS A 306 6.39 10.19 -2.80
CA LYS A 306 6.57 10.75 -4.14
C LYS A 306 7.97 11.33 -4.39
N THR A 307 8.75 11.62 -3.32
CA THR A 307 10.08 12.24 -3.43
C THR A 307 11.16 11.28 -3.95
N VAL A 308 10.88 9.98 -3.97
CA VAL A 308 11.83 8.95 -4.45
C VAL A 308 12.16 9.12 -5.93
N TYR A 309 11.23 9.65 -6.73
CA TYR A 309 11.39 9.77 -8.17
C TYR A 309 12.31 10.89 -8.61
N ASP A 310 12.63 11.83 -7.71
CA ASP A 310 13.68 12.83 -7.91
C ASP A 310 15.08 12.23 -7.74
N GLN A 311 15.19 11.04 -7.14
CA GLN A 311 16.44 10.34 -6.81
C GLN A 311 16.70 9.12 -7.72
N LEU A 312 15.66 8.64 -8.43
CA LEU A 312 15.76 7.48 -9.32
C LEU A 312 16.04 7.91 -10.75
N LYS A 313 16.80 7.08 -11.47
CA LYS A 313 16.90 7.23 -12.93
C LYS A 313 15.54 6.90 -13.58
N PRO A 314 15.20 7.53 -14.73
CA PRO A 314 13.92 7.29 -15.39
C PRO A 314 13.63 5.82 -15.71
N GLU A 315 14.64 5.06 -16.11
CA GLU A 315 14.50 3.64 -16.41
C GLU A 315 14.24 2.79 -15.16
N GLU A 316 14.78 3.19 -13.99
CA GLU A 316 14.52 2.53 -12.72
C GLU A 316 13.15 2.92 -12.17
N ALA A 317 12.76 4.18 -12.29
CA ALA A 317 11.46 4.68 -11.86
C ALA A 317 10.29 3.90 -12.48
N LYS A 318 10.39 3.52 -13.75
CA LYS A 318 9.37 2.72 -14.48
C LYS A 318 9.14 1.33 -13.92
N LEU A 319 10.02 0.83 -13.07
CA LEU A 319 9.89 -0.48 -12.44
C LEU A 319 8.94 -0.46 -11.23
N PHE A 320 8.55 0.71 -10.75
CA PHE A 320 7.82 0.87 -9.49
C PHE A 320 6.41 1.45 -9.67
N ALA A 321 5.50 0.96 -8.84
CA ALA A 321 4.07 1.26 -8.90
C ALA A 321 3.72 2.75 -8.71
N THR A 322 4.46 3.45 -7.84
CA THR A 322 4.16 4.85 -7.49
C THR A 322 4.89 5.87 -8.35
N SER A 323 5.59 5.43 -9.44
CA SER A 323 6.06 6.38 -10.45
C SER A 323 4.87 7.14 -11.05
N PRO A 324 5.00 8.42 -11.38
CA PRO A 324 3.88 9.21 -11.92
C PRO A 324 3.18 8.52 -13.10
N GLU A 325 3.97 7.95 -14.02
CA GLU A 325 3.43 7.25 -15.19
C GLU A 325 2.64 5.98 -14.83
N ASN A 326 3.13 5.17 -13.89
CA ASN A 326 2.49 3.90 -13.54
C ASN A 326 1.31 4.12 -12.60
N TYR A 327 1.42 5.04 -11.66
CA TYR A 327 0.41 5.27 -10.63
C TYR A 327 -0.96 5.66 -11.22
N GLU A 328 -0.95 6.42 -12.31
CA GLU A 328 -2.17 6.79 -13.03
C GLU A 328 -2.83 5.62 -13.77
N LYS A 329 -2.05 4.59 -14.12
CA LYS A 329 -2.53 3.38 -14.81
C LYS A 329 -3.11 2.33 -13.87
N LEU A 330 -2.87 2.48 -12.55
CA LEU A 330 -3.32 1.51 -11.58
C LEU A 330 -4.83 1.56 -11.41
N VAL A 331 -5.44 0.40 -11.42
CA VAL A 331 -6.82 0.22 -10.94
C VAL A 331 -6.86 0.47 -9.44
N LYS A 332 -7.70 1.38 -9.01
CA LYS A 332 -7.94 1.66 -7.59
C LYS A 332 -9.07 0.77 -7.08
N PRO A 333 -8.79 -0.21 -6.20
CA PRO A 333 -9.84 -1.05 -5.65
C PRO A 333 -10.79 -0.25 -4.74
N ASP A 334 -12.08 -0.58 -4.80
CA ASP A 334 -13.05 -0.14 -3.79
C ASP A 334 -12.99 -1.11 -2.60
N PHE A 335 -12.18 -0.77 -1.61
CA PHE A 335 -12.00 -1.62 -0.44
C PHE A 335 -13.23 -1.70 0.45
N GLU A 336 -14.13 -0.69 0.44
CA GLU A 336 -15.39 -0.73 1.18
C GLU A 336 -16.30 -1.80 0.56
N TRP A 337 -16.45 -1.78 -0.75
CA TRP A 337 -17.23 -2.81 -1.45
C TRP A 337 -16.61 -4.20 -1.27
N ILE A 338 -15.29 -4.34 -1.47
CA ILE A 338 -14.57 -5.62 -1.33
C ILE A 338 -14.73 -6.18 0.09
N GLY A 339 -14.56 -5.33 1.10
CA GLY A 339 -14.70 -5.71 2.51
C GLY A 339 -16.11 -6.19 2.84
N ALA A 340 -17.15 -5.49 2.34
CA ALA A 340 -18.55 -5.84 2.54
C ALA A 340 -18.95 -7.15 1.84
N HIS A 341 -18.29 -7.51 0.73
CA HIS A 341 -18.61 -8.70 -0.07
C HIS A 341 -17.57 -9.84 0.06
N ARG A 342 -16.70 -9.77 1.06
CA ARG A 342 -15.58 -10.71 1.23
C ARG A 342 -16.01 -12.19 1.21
N ASP A 343 -17.06 -12.52 1.95
CA ASP A 343 -17.55 -13.90 2.04
C ASP A 343 -18.17 -14.38 0.73
N GLU A 344 -18.91 -13.52 0.03
CA GLU A 344 -19.46 -13.80 -1.29
C GLU A 344 -18.34 -14.07 -2.31
N LEU A 345 -17.34 -13.18 -2.36
CA LEU A 345 -16.18 -13.31 -3.25
C LEU A 345 -15.48 -14.65 -3.03
N ARG A 346 -15.18 -14.99 -1.77
CA ARG A 346 -14.54 -16.27 -1.44
C ARG A 346 -15.39 -17.48 -1.80
N GLN A 347 -16.69 -17.45 -1.48
CA GLN A 347 -17.61 -18.56 -1.79
C GLN A 347 -17.72 -18.77 -3.29
N ARG A 348 -17.90 -17.71 -4.07
CA ARG A 348 -18.01 -17.78 -5.52
C ARG A 348 -16.71 -18.23 -6.18
N TRP A 349 -15.56 -17.73 -5.70
CA TRP A 349 -14.25 -18.16 -6.17
C TRP A 349 -14.04 -19.66 -5.96
N THR A 350 -14.23 -20.13 -4.72
CA THR A 350 -14.07 -21.55 -4.39
C THR A 350 -15.01 -22.43 -5.20
N ALA A 351 -16.29 -22.06 -5.32
CA ALA A 351 -17.27 -22.81 -6.09
C ALA A 351 -16.93 -22.85 -7.59
N TRP A 352 -16.39 -21.76 -8.14
CA TRP A 352 -15.98 -21.72 -9.55
C TRP A 352 -14.71 -22.53 -9.79
N LEU A 353 -13.71 -22.46 -8.91
CA LEU A 353 -12.43 -23.14 -9.09
C LEU A 353 -12.55 -24.66 -8.99
N THR A 354 -13.52 -25.18 -8.21
CA THR A 354 -13.74 -26.61 -7.96
C THR A 354 -14.70 -27.29 -8.94
N ARG A 355 -15.23 -26.60 -9.95
CA ARG A 355 -16.10 -27.17 -11.00
C ARG A 355 -15.43 -28.20 -11.86
#